data_fda68d8a4a5cffe0dbd91bae85ace38d
#
_entry.id   fda68d8a4a5cffe0dbd91bae85ace38d
#
_cell.length_a   1.000
_cell.length_b   1.000
_cell.length_c   1.000
_cell.angle_alpha   90.00
_cell.angle_beta   90.00
_cell.angle_gamma   90.00
#
_symmetry.space_group_name_H-M   'P 1'
#
loop_
_entity.id
_entity.type
_entity.pdbx_description
1 polymer ?
#
loop_
_entity_poly.entity_id
_entity_poly.type
_entity_poly.pdbx_seq_one_letter_code
_entity_poly.pdbx_strand_id
1 'polypeptide(L)'
;MQTKTRLIALLLGLVLVFCLSACQKAPAETTDAPAETADFGIFPEIAGENGTTYANLFDVILSADYDGVWTEKCAAIVGEDGAAEAASYLKSYISRDIYGQEAVDAYTSPELVGFDCWYINGATTFTFSGDTATITLTDGSSQTHTYTYLGQYKVGDGETMVYNGQEIDPSFACDVYQSTDDAGEFTYLLFRDDTMASTYHIEFRYGSDLDALQKYFTGPYAYWLSAGIDASADAQTIDSVIDLFVTENLSGE
;
A
#
# COMPACT_ATOMS: atom_id res chain seq x y z
N MET A 1 -54.63 3.69 15.14
CA MET A 1 -55.29 3.78 13.85
C MET A 1 -54.31 3.22 12.83
N GLN A 2 -54.45 1.95 12.56
CA GLN A 2 -55.03 1.31 11.37
C GLN A 2 -54.21 1.60 10.13
N THR A 3 -53.43 0.63 9.76
CA THR A 3 -53.63 -0.43 8.72
C THR A 3 -53.51 0.11 7.29
N LYS A 4 -52.64 -0.46 6.45
CA LYS A 4 -52.95 -1.60 5.59
C LYS A 4 -51.76 -2.17 4.84
N THR A 5 -51.58 -3.42 5.07
CA THR A 5 -50.97 -4.51 4.31
C THR A 5 -51.52 -4.64 2.86
N ARG A 6 -50.69 -5.10 1.91
CA ARG A 6 -51.04 -5.96 0.74
C ARG A 6 -49.73 -6.26 0.01
N LEU A 7 -49.16 -7.33 0.08
CA LEU A 7 -49.26 -8.74 -0.39
C LEU A 7 -49.87 -8.87 -1.78
N ILE A 8 -49.11 -9.22 -2.81
CA ILE A 8 -49.54 -10.07 -3.90
C ILE A 8 -48.35 -10.95 -4.33
N ALA A 9 -48.62 -12.26 -4.27
CA ALA A 9 -47.77 -13.36 -4.69
C ALA A 9 -48.24 -13.92 -6.04
N LEU A 10 -47.40 -14.77 -6.63
CA LEU A 10 -47.64 -15.82 -7.64
C LEU A 10 -47.68 -15.38 -9.12
N LEU A 11 -46.91 -16.05 -9.96
CA LEU A 11 -47.25 -17.31 -10.60
C LEU A 11 -46.08 -17.93 -11.38
N LEU A 12 -45.95 -19.22 -11.19
CA LEU A 12 -45.19 -20.21 -11.94
C LEU A 12 -45.57 -20.25 -13.43
N GLY A 13 -44.58 -20.57 -14.28
CA GLY A 13 -44.80 -21.01 -15.65
C GLY A 13 -43.66 -21.88 -16.14
N LEU A 14 -43.76 -23.18 -15.83
CA LEU A 14 -42.92 -24.24 -16.38
C LEU A 14 -43.40 -24.57 -17.79
N VAL A 15 -42.54 -24.50 -18.81
CA VAL A 15 -42.76 -25.13 -20.10
C VAL A 15 -41.50 -25.89 -20.50
N LEU A 16 -41.57 -27.20 -20.33
CA LEU A 16 -40.73 -28.19 -20.99
C LEU A 16 -41.23 -28.44 -22.39
N VAL A 17 -40.36 -28.22 -23.39
CA VAL A 17 -40.58 -28.78 -24.72
C VAL A 17 -39.33 -29.54 -25.15
N PHE A 18 -39.45 -30.84 -25.17
CA PHE A 18 -38.54 -31.76 -25.83
C PHE A 18 -38.74 -31.66 -27.33
N CYS A 19 -37.64 -31.39 -28.06
CA CYS A 19 -37.57 -31.77 -29.48
C CYS A 19 -36.21 -32.44 -29.72
N LEU A 20 -36.27 -33.74 -29.87
CA LEU A 20 -35.21 -34.55 -30.49
C LEU A 20 -35.31 -34.32 -32.01
N SER A 21 -34.23 -33.87 -32.64
CA SER A 21 -33.98 -34.16 -34.05
C SER A 21 -32.51 -33.93 -34.47
N ALA A 22 -31.92 -35.05 -34.88
CA ALA A 22 -30.95 -35.18 -35.96
C ALA A 22 -29.58 -34.48 -35.90
N CYS A 23 -28.58 -35.35 -35.81
CA CYS A 23 -27.19 -35.12 -36.19
C CYS A 23 -27.02 -34.35 -37.50
N GLN A 24 -26.42 -33.18 -37.45
CA GLN A 24 -25.54 -32.65 -38.48
C GLN A 24 -24.27 -32.10 -37.83
N LYS A 25 -23.15 -32.70 -38.25
CA LYS A 25 -21.81 -32.35 -37.80
C LYS A 25 -21.48 -30.99 -38.47
N ALA A 26 -21.61 -29.90 -37.71
CA ALA A 26 -21.10 -28.59 -38.08
C ALA A 26 -19.59 -28.53 -37.70
N PRO A 27 -18.77 -27.75 -38.44
CA PRO A 27 -17.37 -27.57 -38.11
C PRO A 27 -17.24 -26.97 -36.72
N ALA A 28 -16.25 -27.44 -35.97
CA ALA A 28 -15.92 -26.85 -34.69
C ALA A 28 -15.56 -25.37 -34.89
N GLU A 29 -16.46 -24.48 -34.51
CA GLU A 29 -16.09 -23.12 -34.18
C GLU A 29 -15.23 -23.21 -32.93
N THR A 30 -13.93 -22.95 -33.06
CA THR A 30 -13.07 -22.58 -31.96
C THR A 30 -13.62 -21.28 -31.40
N THR A 31 -14.47 -21.37 -30.37
CA THR A 31 -14.69 -20.24 -29.49
C THR A 31 -13.36 -20.01 -28.80
N ASP A 32 -12.60 -19.03 -29.29
CA ASP A 32 -11.58 -18.38 -28.49
C ASP A 32 -12.29 -17.91 -27.22
N ALA A 33 -12.07 -18.63 -26.12
CA ALA A 33 -12.37 -18.08 -24.80
C ALA A 33 -11.60 -16.76 -24.72
N PRO A 34 -12.21 -15.66 -24.23
CA PRO A 34 -11.45 -14.45 -23.99
C PRO A 34 -10.24 -14.87 -23.17
N ALA A 35 -9.04 -14.53 -23.63
CA ALA A 35 -7.85 -14.70 -22.83
C ALA A 35 -8.14 -14.03 -21.49
N GLU A 36 -8.12 -14.79 -20.39
CA GLU A 36 -8.13 -14.20 -19.05
C GLU A 36 -7.00 -13.18 -19.08
N THR A 37 -7.35 -11.90 -18.94
CA THR A 37 -6.34 -10.86 -18.75
C THR A 37 -5.64 -11.24 -17.46
N ALA A 38 -4.34 -11.54 -17.56
CA ALA A 38 -3.54 -11.89 -16.39
C ALA A 38 -3.73 -10.75 -15.36
N ASP A 39 -4.10 -11.12 -14.15
CA ASP A 39 -4.20 -10.21 -13.04
C ASP A 39 -2.79 -9.89 -12.56
N PHE A 40 -2.39 -8.63 -12.62
CA PHE A 40 -1.09 -8.15 -12.19
C PHE A 40 -1.19 -7.29 -10.91
N GLY A 41 -2.35 -7.25 -10.26
CA GLY A 41 -2.57 -6.43 -9.08
C GLY A 41 -2.26 -4.95 -9.36
N ILE A 42 -1.70 -4.26 -8.37
CA ILE A 42 -1.37 -2.81 -8.43
C ILE A 42 -0.10 -2.50 -9.23
N PHE A 43 0.72 -3.49 -9.58
CA PHE A 43 2.03 -3.27 -10.20
C PHE A 43 1.99 -2.42 -11.49
N PRO A 44 1.00 -2.60 -12.41
CA PRO A 44 0.89 -1.76 -13.60
C PRO A 44 0.62 -0.28 -13.29
N GLU A 45 -0.14 0.01 -12.22
CA GLU A 45 -0.39 1.37 -11.77
C GLU A 45 0.88 2.01 -11.22
N ILE A 46 1.60 1.29 -10.37
CA ILE A 46 2.87 1.73 -9.77
C ILE A 46 3.94 1.95 -10.85
N ALA A 47 4.05 1.04 -11.81
CA ALA A 47 5.04 1.13 -12.88
C ALA A 47 4.73 2.26 -13.87
N GLY A 48 3.44 2.58 -14.10
CA GLY A 48 3.05 3.49 -15.15
C GLY A 48 3.44 3.00 -16.55
N GLU A 49 3.18 3.80 -17.58
CA GLU A 49 3.44 3.41 -18.98
C GLU A 49 4.94 3.31 -19.32
N ASN A 50 5.78 4.11 -18.69
CA ASN A 50 7.19 4.26 -19.05
C ASN A 50 8.16 3.83 -17.95
N GLY A 51 7.67 3.28 -16.89
CA GLY A 51 8.40 3.02 -15.66
C GLY A 51 8.45 4.26 -14.74
N THR A 52 8.36 4.02 -13.44
CA THR A 52 8.38 5.08 -12.43
C THR A 52 9.43 4.76 -11.38
N THR A 53 10.23 5.76 -11.03
CA THR A 53 11.23 5.67 -9.97
C THR A 53 10.70 6.31 -8.70
N TYR A 54 10.73 5.58 -7.61
CA TYR A 54 10.32 6.06 -6.30
C TYR A 54 11.54 6.26 -5.40
N ALA A 55 11.67 7.48 -4.89
CA ALA A 55 12.60 7.80 -3.82
C ALA A 55 11.93 7.58 -2.46
N ASN A 56 12.74 7.41 -1.41
CA ASN A 56 12.19 7.34 -0.06
C ASN A 56 11.43 8.64 0.28
N LEU A 57 10.16 8.51 0.64
CA LEU A 57 9.28 9.65 0.91
C LEU A 57 9.87 10.59 1.96
N PHE A 58 10.34 10.04 3.08
CA PHE A 58 10.79 10.86 4.20
C PHE A 58 12.13 11.53 3.97
N ASP A 59 13.01 10.97 3.13
CA ASP A 59 14.21 11.69 2.69
C ASP A 59 13.84 12.97 1.91
N VAL A 60 12.75 12.93 1.15
CA VAL A 60 12.25 14.05 0.37
C VAL A 60 11.56 15.08 1.26
N ILE A 61 10.50 14.69 1.97
CA ILE A 61 9.68 15.65 2.71
C ILE A 61 10.34 16.22 3.96
N LEU A 62 11.35 15.56 4.51
CA LEU A 62 12.16 16.06 5.63
C LEU A 62 13.35 16.90 5.19
N SER A 63 13.54 17.07 3.90
CA SER A 63 14.55 18.00 3.38
C SER A 63 14.32 19.42 3.92
N ALA A 64 15.39 20.13 4.21
CA ALA A 64 15.34 21.51 4.68
C ALA A 64 14.63 22.48 3.71
N ASP A 65 14.54 22.10 2.43
CA ASP A 65 13.83 22.89 1.42
C ASP A 65 12.32 23.01 1.72
N TYR A 66 11.77 22.08 2.50
CA TYR A 66 10.36 22.02 2.86
C TYR A 66 10.04 22.45 4.31
N ASP A 67 11.03 22.95 5.07
CA ASP A 67 10.81 23.40 6.45
C ASP A 67 9.71 24.47 6.57
N GLY A 68 9.65 25.37 5.57
CA GLY A 68 8.60 26.39 5.51
C GLY A 68 7.21 25.80 5.27
N VAL A 69 7.11 24.79 4.43
CA VAL A 69 5.83 24.10 4.13
C VAL A 69 5.31 23.39 5.37
N TRP A 70 6.14 22.66 6.09
CA TRP A 70 5.76 22.03 7.35
C TRP A 70 5.20 23.03 8.34
N THR A 71 5.87 24.17 8.51
CA THR A 71 5.41 25.22 9.44
C THR A 71 4.10 25.82 8.99
N GLU A 72 3.91 26.10 7.70
CA GLU A 72 2.68 26.66 7.14
C GLU A 72 1.49 25.71 7.35
N LYS A 73 1.66 24.41 7.01
CA LYS A 73 0.59 23.42 7.18
C LYS A 73 0.21 23.24 8.66
N CYS A 74 1.20 23.17 9.55
CA CYS A 74 0.92 23.12 10.98
C CYS A 74 0.19 24.40 11.48
N ALA A 75 0.55 25.59 10.98
CA ALA A 75 -0.10 26.84 11.35
C ALA A 75 -1.60 26.85 11.02
N ALA A 76 -1.97 26.21 9.90
CA ALA A 76 -3.38 26.10 9.49
C ALA A 76 -4.24 25.33 10.50
N ILE A 77 -3.64 24.42 11.28
CA ILE A 77 -4.35 23.56 12.25
C ILE A 77 -4.19 24.09 13.68
N VAL A 78 -2.95 24.35 14.12
CA VAL A 78 -2.67 24.72 15.51
C VAL A 78 -2.47 26.22 15.75
N GLY A 79 -2.48 27.03 14.69
CA GLY A 79 -2.22 28.47 14.71
C GLY A 79 -0.74 28.81 14.66
N GLU A 80 -0.43 30.07 14.30
CA GLU A 80 0.93 30.55 14.09
C GLU A 80 1.86 30.36 15.31
N ASP A 81 1.33 30.58 16.52
CA ASP A 81 2.13 30.51 17.75
C ASP A 81 2.61 29.07 18.06
N GLY A 82 1.87 28.03 17.62
CA GLY A 82 2.17 26.62 17.85
C GLY A 82 2.85 25.92 16.68
N ALA A 83 2.88 26.56 15.51
CA ALA A 83 3.24 25.91 14.23
C ALA A 83 4.65 25.31 14.21
N ALA A 84 5.63 26.05 14.66
CA ALA A 84 7.02 25.60 14.66
C ALA A 84 7.27 24.42 15.61
N GLU A 85 6.61 24.43 16.78
CA GLU A 85 6.70 23.34 17.75
C GLU A 85 6.01 22.08 17.19
N ALA A 86 4.81 22.23 16.61
CA ALA A 86 4.08 21.13 15.99
C ALA A 86 4.86 20.52 14.81
N ALA A 87 5.42 21.33 13.92
CA ALA A 87 6.24 20.86 12.81
C ALA A 87 7.50 20.10 13.32
N SER A 88 8.16 20.61 14.33
CA SER A 88 9.32 19.94 14.94
C SER A 88 8.92 18.62 15.58
N TYR A 89 7.78 18.59 16.27
CA TYR A 89 7.25 17.38 16.89
C TYR A 89 6.95 16.30 15.83
N LEU A 90 6.18 16.63 14.78
CA LEU A 90 5.85 15.68 13.74
C LEU A 90 7.09 15.12 13.02
N LYS A 91 8.06 15.96 12.71
CA LYS A 91 9.32 15.51 12.11
C LYS A 91 10.10 14.59 13.03
N SER A 92 10.09 14.82 14.34
CA SER A 92 10.76 13.97 15.32
C SER A 92 10.07 12.62 15.53
N TYR A 93 8.79 12.54 15.13
CA TYR A 93 7.99 11.33 15.24
C TYR A 93 8.31 10.31 14.14
N ILE A 94 8.99 10.72 13.10
CA ILE A 94 9.42 9.88 12.00
C ILE A 94 10.76 9.26 12.40
N SER A 95 10.72 7.99 12.85
CA SER A 95 11.91 7.29 13.33
C SER A 95 12.54 6.44 12.23
N ARG A 96 13.86 6.37 12.25
CA ARG A 96 14.69 5.56 11.35
C ARG A 96 15.32 4.35 12.04
N ASP A 97 15.15 4.24 13.34
CA ASP A 97 16.11 3.50 14.14
C ASP A 97 15.76 2.02 14.34
N ILE A 98 14.49 1.63 14.13
CA ILE A 98 14.02 0.29 14.48
C ILE A 98 13.11 -0.27 13.37
N TYR A 99 13.44 -1.47 12.86
CA TYR A 99 12.70 -2.13 11.79
C TYR A 99 12.42 -3.60 12.06
N GLY A 100 11.41 -4.13 11.40
CA GLY A 100 11.14 -5.54 11.39
C GLY A 100 10.93 -6.13 12.77
N GLN A 101 11.60 -7.24 13.10
CA GLN A 101 11.45 -7.90 14.40
C GLN A 101 11.90 -7.00 15.57
N GLU A 102 12.92 -6.18 15.37
CA GLU A 102 13.38 -5.23 16.38
C GLU A 102 12.29 -4.19 16.68
N ALA A 103 11.60 -3.69 15.68
CA ALA A 103 10.42 -2.83 15.87
C ALA A 103 9.32 -3.56 16.67
N VAL A 104 8.97 -4.79 16.30
CA VAL A 104 7.99 -5.60 17.03
C VAL A 104 8.37 -5.76 18.50
N ASP A 105 9.63 -6.03 18.79
CA ASP A 105 10.11 -6.25 20.16
C ASP A 105 10.14 -4.95 20.97
N ALA A 106 10.48 -3.83 20.33
CA ALA A 106 10.53 -2.51 20.97
C ALA A 106 9.13 -1.96 21.27
N TYR A 107 8.20 -2.23 20.41
CA TYR A 107 6.83 -1.77 20.55
C TYR A 107 6.00 -2.50 21.61
N THR A 108 6.55 -3.36 22.37
CA THR A 108 5.94 -3.79 23.64
C THR A 108 5.78 -2.64 24.63
N SER A 109 6.44 -1.49 24.37
CA SER A 109 6.29 -0.25 25.13
C SER A 109 5.50 0.79 24.30
N PRO A 110 4.35 1.29 24.76
CA PRO A 110 3.59 2.33 24.08
C PRO A 110 4.32 3.68 23.97
N GLU A 111 5.51 3.80 24.55
CA GLU A 111 6.33 5.01 24.53
C GLU A 111 7.23 5.10 23.28
N LEU A 112 7.32 4.01 22.51
CA LEU A 112 8.21 3.91 21.35
C LEU A 112 7.43 4.00 20.04
N VAL A 113 6.59 4.98 19.91
CA VAL A 113 5.76 5.12 18.71
C VAL A 113 6.43 6.09 17.76
N GLY A 114 6.89 5.58 16.64
CA GLY A 114 7.41 6.35 15.52
C GLY A 114 6.93 5.74 14.21
N PHE A 115 6.95 6.53 13.14
CA PHE A 115 6.70 6.03 11.80
C PHE A 115 7.98 5.47 11.22
N ASP A 116 8.03 4.15 11.03
CA ASP A 116 9.12 3.48 10.35
C ASP A 116 8.76 3.27 8.89
N CYS A 117 8.83 4.32 8.09
CA CYS A 117 8.46 4.28 6.68
C CYS A 117 9.66 4.44 5.74
N TRP A 118 10.84 4.12 6.23
CA TRP A 118 12.07 4.25 5.46
C TRP A 118 12.37 3.02 4.61
N TYR A 119 13.08 3.22 3.53
CA TYR A 119 13.72 2.12 2.83
C TYR A 119 14.83 1.51 3.70
N ILE A 120 14.86 0.18 3.79
CA ILE A 120 15.84 -0.57 4.55
C ILE A 120 16.72 -1.42 3.62
N ASN A 121 17.62 -2.22 4.20
CA ASN A 121 18.52 -3.10 3.46
C ASN A 121 19.37 -2.37 2.41
N GLY A 122 19.69 -1.10 2.67
CA GLY A 122 20.51 -0.27 1.80
C GLY A 122 19.83 0.26 0.54
N ALA A 123 18.53 0.04 0.35
CA ALA A 123 17.81 0.58 -0.79
C ALA A 123 17.71 2.13 -0.71
N THR A 124 17.87 2.80 -1.86
CA THR A 124 17.71 4.24 -2.01
C THR A 124 16.57 4.61 -2.95
N THR A 125 16.39 3.82 -4.02
CA THR A 125 15.28 3.98 -4.95
C THR A 125 14.78 2.64 -5.41
N PHE A 126 13.49 2.59 -5.78
CA PHE A 126 12.88 1.51 -6.52
C PHE A 126 12.35 2.06 -7.84
N THR A 127 12.75 1.45 -8.96
CA THR A 127 12.19 1.76 -10.28
C THR A 127 11.35 0.58 -10.73
N PHE A 128 10.05 0.78 -10.86
CA PHE A 128 9.11 -0.23 -11.36
C PHE A 128 8.85 0.00 -12.85
N SER A 129 8.90 -1.08 -13.65
CA SER A 129 8.65 -1.02 -15.09
C SER A 129 8.11 -2.35 -15.60
N GLY A 130 6.90 -2.37 -16.12
CA GLY A 130 6.22 -3.62 -16.50
C GLY A 130 6.07 -4.53 -15.28
N ASP A 131 6.72 -5.69 -15.30
CA ASP A 131 6.76 -6.69 -14.22
C ASP A 131 8.10 -6.71 -13.47
N THR A 132 8.94 -5.70 -13.66
CA THR A 132 10.28 -5.64 -13.05
C THR A 132 10.39 -4.53 -12.02
N ALA A 133 11.22 -4.77 -11.00
CA ALA A 133 11.72 -3.73 -10.10
C ALA A 133 13.25 -3.68 -10.18
N THR A 134 13.79 -2.47 -10.37
CA THR A 134 15.20 -2.17 -10.22
C THR A 134 15.42 -1.45 -8.90
N ILE A 135 16.24 -2.03 -8.04
CA ILE A 135 16.57 -1.49 -6.73
C ILE A 135 17.96 -0.88 -6.81
N THR A 136 18.10 0.41 -6.50
CA THR A 136 19.39 1.09 -6.38
C THR A 136 19.78 1.12 -4.91
N LEU A 137 21.04 0.78 -4.63
CA LEU A 137 21.57 0.69 -3.28
C LEU A 137 22.45 1.89 -2.92
N THR A 138 22.74 2.06 -1.65
CA THR A 138 23.55 3.17 -1.09
C THR A 138 24.99 3.19 -1.61
N ASP A 139 25.53 2.07 -2.08
CA ASP A 139 26.84 1.99 -2.71
C ASP A 139 26.84 2.36 -4.20
N GLY A 140 25.65 2.70 -4.73
CA GLY A 140 25.43 3.06 -6.14
C GLY A 140 25.26 1.86 -7.07
N SER A 141 25.30 0.63 -6.56
CA SER A 141 24.95 -0.55 -7.34
C SER A 141 23.45 -0.64 -7.56
N SER A 142 23.02 -1.40 -8.57
CA SER A 142 21.61 -1.67 -8.83
C SER A 142 21.42 -3.14 -9.18
N GLN A 143 20.27 -3.67 -8.78
CA GLN A 143 19.83 -5.01 -9.14
C GLN A 143 18.42 -4.93 -9.70
N THR A 144 18.12 -5.76 -10.70
CA THR A 144 16.81 -5.79 -11.36
C THR A 144 16.26 -7.21 -11.30
N HIS A 145 15.02 -7.32 -10.82
CA HIS A 145 14.32 -8.59 -10.67
C HIS A 145 12.96 -8.51 -11.33
N THR A 146 12.50 -9.66 -11.85
CA THR A 146 11.15 -9.82 -12.40
C THR A 146 10.27 -10.42 -11.34
N TYR A 147 9.04 -9.92 -11.21
CA TYR A 147 8.10 -10.32 -10.17
C TYR A 147 6.86 -10.98 -10.74
N THR A 148 6.36 -11.96 -10.01
CA THR A 148 5.08 -12.62 -10.28
C THR A 148 4.09 -12.24 -9.19
N TYR A 149 2.89 -11.85 -9.58
CA TYR A 149 1.78 -11.59 -8.66
C TYR A 149 1.28 -12.89 -8.04
N LEU A 150 1.19 -12.92 -6.73
CA LEU A 150 0.71 -14.06 -5.96
C LEU A 150 -0.74 -13.93 -5.48
N GLY A 151 -1.35 -12.77 -5.70
CA GLY A 151 -2.68 -12.44 -5.20
C GLY A 151 -2.64 -11.51 -3.99
N GLN A 152 -3.80 -11.24 -3.42
CA GLN A 152 -3.94 -10.39 -2.25
C GLN A 152 -3.77 -11.18 -0.95
N TYR A 153 -2.97 -10.63 -0.05
CA TYR A 153 -3.01 -10.96 1.37
C TYR A 153 -3.95 -9.98 2.08
N LYS A 154 -4.95 -10.54 2.73
CA LYS A 154 -5.82 -9.77 3.63
C LYS A 154 -5.36 -10.05 5.04
N VAL A 155 -5.15 -9.00 5.82
CA VAL A 155 -4.91 -9.15 7.25
C VAL A 155 -6.12 -9.85 7.85
N GLY A 156 -5.88 -10.92 8.60
CA GLY A 156 -6.85 -11.97 8.86
C GLY A 156 -8.20 -11.50 9.41
N ASP A 157 -9.27 -12.17 8.99
CA ASP A 157 -10.61 -11.93 9.51
C ASP A 157 -10.63 -12.16 11.03
N GLY A 158 -10.83 -11.09 11.78
CA GLY A 158 -10.94 -11.11 13.24
C GLY A 158 -9.63 -10.93 14.01
N GLU A 159 -8.50 -10.67 13.33
CA GLU A 159 -7.28 -10.22 13.99
C GLU A 159 -7.29 -8.69 14.05
N THR A 160 -7.04 -8.14 15.22
CA THR A 160 -6.89 -6.69 15.39
C THR A 160 -5.42 -6.31 15.32
N MET A 161 -5.15 -5.23 14.61
CA MET A 161 -3.88 -4.55 14.67
C MET A 161 -3.90 -3.55 15.83
N VAL A 162 -2.81 -3.43 16.60
CA VAL A 162 -2.72 -2.43 17.65
C VAL A 162 -1.77 -1.33 17.21
N TYR A 163 -2.26 -0.10 17.10
CA TYR A 163 -1.49 1.09 16.78
C TYR A 163 -1.59 2.09 17.91
N ASN A 164 -0.46 2.56 18.41
CA ASN A 164 -0.44 3.49 19.54
C ASN A 164 -1.25 3.00 20.76
N GLY A 165 -1.29 1.66 20.99
CA GLY A 165 -2.09 1.08 22.05
C GLY A 165 -3.60 1.06 21.78
N GLN A 166 -4.04 1.41 20.57
CA GLN A 166 -5.43 1.32 20.12
C GLN A 166 -5.59 0.14 19.18
N GLU A 167 -6.66 -0.62 19.39
CA GLU A 167 -7.05 -1.64 18.43
C GLU A 167 -7.65 -0.94 17.20
N ILE A 168 -7.08 -1.21 16.03
CA ILE A 168 -7.62 -0.77 14.76
C ILE A 168 -8.03 -1.97 13.92
N ASP A 169 -9.09 -1.80 13.16
CA ASP A 169 -9.53 -2.80 12.20
C ASP A 169 -8.53 -2.86 11.04
N PRO A 170 -7.84 -3.99 10.85
CA PRO A 170 -6.91 -4.14 9.73
C PRO A 170 -7.67 -4.41 8.43
N SER A 171 -8.52 -3.50 8.01
CA SER A 171 -9.37 -3.65 6.83
C SER A 171 -8.64 -3.50 5.49
N PHE A 172 -7.31 -3.42 5.49
CA PHE A 172 -6.54 -3.29 4.26
C PHE A 172 -6.05 -4.63 3.72
N ALA A 173 -5.91 -4.70 2.41
CA ALA A 173 -5.28 -5.80 1.70
C ALA A 173 -3.90 -5.36 1.18
N CYS A 174 -3.00 -6.33 1.00
CA CYS A 174 -1.74 -6.10 0.31
C CYS A 174 -1.67 -6.97 -0.93
N ASP A 175 -1.28 -6.39 -2.04
CA ASP A 175 -0.90 -7.13 -3.23
C ASP A 175 0.49 -7.72 -3.04
N VAL A 176 0.61 -9.04 -3.20
CA VAL A 176 1.83 -9.79 -2.91
C VAL A 176 2.51 -10.20 -4.20
N TYR A 177 3.81 -9.91 -4.28
CA TYR A 177 4.65 -10.28 -5.40
C TYR A 177 5.87 -11.06 -4.93
N GLN A 178 6.32 -11.99 -5.77
CA GLN A 178 7.54 -12.76 -5.54
C GLN A 178 8.47 -12.63 -6.74
N SER A 179 9.75 -12.39 -6.46
CA SER A 179 10.79 -12.44 -7.48
C SER A 179 10.88 -13.82 -8.12
N THR A 180 11.13 -13.87 -9.42
CA THR A 180 11.32 -15.12 -10.18
C THR A 180 12.73 -15.66 -10.08
N ASP A 181 13.63 -14.93 -9.48
CA ASP A 181 15.05 -15.26 -9.26
C ASP A 181 15.47 -14.97 -7.81
N ASP A 182 16.72 -15.20 -7.48
CA ASP A 182 17.28 -14.93 -6.15
C ASP A 182 17.49 -13.42 -5.99
N ALA A 183 16.59 -12.78 -5.27
CA ALA A 183 16.60 -11.34 -5.00
C ALA A 183 16.98 -11.00 -3.54
N GLY A 184 17.40 -11.99 -2.74
CA GLY A 184 17.77 -11.77 -1.35
C GLY A 184 16.67 -11.07 -0.56
N GLU A 185 16.99 -9.93 0.08
CA GLU A 185 16.05 -9.12 0.87
C GLU A 185 14.95 -8.44 0.02
N PHE A 186 14.98 -8.57 -1.30
CA PHE A 186 13.96 -8.03 -2.20
C PHE A 186 13.13 -9.13 -2.85
N THR A 187 13.14 -10.36 -2.30
CA THR A 187 12.41 -11.51 -2.84
C THR A 187 10.90 -11.30 -2.85
N TYR A 188 10.34 -10.72 -1.82
CA TYR A 188 8.92 -10.42 -1.73
C TYR A 188 8.67 -8.94 -1.65
N LEU A 189 7.61 -8.47 -2.33
CA LEU A 189 7.07 -7.12 -2.22
C LEU A 189 5.59 -7.24 -1.84
N LEU A 190 5.16 -6.49 -0.84
CA LEU A 190 3.78 -6.42 -0.38
C LEU A 190 3.34 -4.96 -0.45
N PHE A 191 2.52 -4.62 -1.45
CA PHE A 191 2.00 -3.27 -1.62
C PHE A 191 0.65 -3.14 -0.94
N ARG A 192 0.49 -2.06 -0.20
CA ARG A 192 -0.81 -1.60 0.27
C ARG A 192 -1.64 -1.11 -0.90
N ASP A 193 -2.97 -1.15 -0.76
CA ASP A 193 -3.92 -0.64 -1.75
C ASP A 193 -4.09 0.89 -1.73
N ASP A 194 -3.28 1.59 -0.94
CA ASP A 194 -3.18 3.04 -0.98
C ASP A 194 -2.59 3.47 -2.32
N THR A 195 -3.40 4.14 -3.12
CA THR A 195 -3.00 4.53 -4.46
C THR A 195 -2.41 5.92 -4.50
N MET A 196 -1.45 6.13 -5.40
CA MET A 196 -0.85 7.45 -5.69
C MET A 196 -1.88 8.55 -5.94
N ALA A 197 -3.07 8.20 -6.44
CA ALA A 197 -4.13 9.15 -6.71
C ALA A 197 -4.71 9.82 -5.45
N SER A 198 -4.65 9.15 -4.32
CA SER A 198 -5.20 9.65 -3.04
C SER A 198 -4.14 10.08 -2.04
N THR A 199 -2.99 9.41 -2.03
CA THR A 199 -1.96 9.61 -1.01
C THR A 199 -0.69 10.24 -1.53
N TYR A 200 -0.53 10.37 -2.86
CA TYR A 200 0.66 10.90 -3.54
C TYR A 200 1.94 10.09 -3.33
N HIS A 201 1.84 8.93 -2.70
CA HIS A 201 2.95 8.01 -2.44
C HIS A 201 2.48 6.56 -2.50
N ILE A 202 3.43 5.65 -2.56
CA ILE A 202 3.19 4.22 -2.45
C ILE A 202 3.67 3.72 -1.09
N GLU A 203 2.97 2.74 -0.54
CA GLU A 203 3.37 2.06 0.68
C GLU A 203 3.56 0.58 0.42
N PHE A 204 4.69 0.03 0.86
CA PHE A 204 4.99 -1.37 0.65
C PHE A 204 6.00 -1.91 1.65
N ARG A 205 6.01 -3.24 1.79
CA ARG A 205 7.06 -3.98 2.50
C ARG A 205 7.84 -4.83 1.54
N TYR A 206 9.06 -5.15 1.92
CA TYR A 206 9.88 -6.09 1.19
C TYR A 206 10.81 -6.86 2.12
N GLY A 207 11.20 -8.07 1.72
CA GLY A 207 12.07 -8.95 2.49
C GLY A 207 12.20 -10.32 1.85
N SER A 208 13.04 -11.15 2.46
CA SER A 208 13.30 -12.51 2.00
C SER A 208 12.32 -13.56 2.53
N ASP A 209 11.51 -13.23 3.54
CA ASP A 209 10.60 -14.15 4.23
C ASP A 209 9.18 -13.57 4.27
N LEU A 210 8.27 -14.20 3.52
CA LEU A 210 6.88 -13.76 3.41
C LEU A 210 6.15 -13.87 4.75
N ASP A 211 6.35 -14.94 5.50
CA ASP A 211 5.66 -15.15 6.78
C ASP A 211 6.10 -14.09 7.80
N ALA A 212 7.39 -13.73 7.80
CA ALA A 212 7.90 -12.65 8.63
C ALA A 212 7.29 -11.29 8.24
N LEU A 213 7.20 -10.99 6.94
CA LEU A 213 6.60 -9.74 6.46
C LEU A 213 5.11 -9.64 6.83
N GLN A 214 4.36 -10.74 6.69
CA GLN A 214 2.94 -10.79 7.05
C GLN A 214 2.72 -10.67 8.55
N LYS A 215 3.61 -11.24 9.37
CA LYS A 215 3.56 -11.14 10.83
C LYS A 215 3.54 -9.70 11.34
N TYR A 216 4.15 -8.79 10.60
CA TYR A 216 4.19 -7.38 10.99
C TYR A 216 2.89 -6.62 10.71
N PHE A 217 1.85 -7.26 10.21
CA PHE A 217 0.52 -6.68 10.06
C PHE A 217 -0.42 -6.97 11.24
N THR A 218 -0.02 -7.83 12.17
CA THR A 218 -0.83 -8.22 13.32
C THR A 218 -0.08 -8.05 14.64
N GLY A 219 -0.83 -7.88 15.73
CA GLY A 219 -0.26 -7.73 17.07
C GLY A 219 0.23 -6.30 17.34
N PRO A 220 1.00 -6.12 18.44
CA PRO A 220 1.28 -4.79 18.94
C PRO A 220 2.16 -3.95 18.01
N TYR A 221 2.67 -4.36 17.08
CA TYR A 221 3.34 -3.64 16.10
C TYR A 221 3.80 -4.08 14.98
N ALA A 222 3.55 -3.58 14.27
CA ALA A 222 3.89 -3.76 13.08
C ALA A 222 4.38 -2.70 12.17
N TYR A 223 5.26 -1.98 12.63
CA TYR A 223 5.46 -0.83 11.91
C TYR A 223 6.73 -0.67 11.19
N TRP A 224 6.90 -1.32 10.13
CA TRP A 224 7.66 -0.81 9.03
C TRP A 224 6.84 -0.99 7.75
N LEU A 225 6.48 0.12 7.15
CA LEU A 225 5.86 0.17 5.85
C LEU A 225 6.63 1.22 5.04
N SER A 226 7.51 0.80 4.15
CA SER A 226 8.28 1.73 3.32
C SER A 226 7.35 2.61 2.51
N ALA A 227 7.59 3.91 2.52
CA ALA A 227 6.86 4.87 1.72
C ALA A 227 7.73 5.44 0.61
N GLY A 228 7.23 5.39 -0.63
CA GLY A 228 7.92 5.89 -1.81
C GLY A 228 7.16 6.99 -2.53
N ILE A 229 7.83 8.09 -2.85
CA ILE A 229 7.29 9.14 -3.69
C ILE A 229 7.96 9.13 -5.07
N ASP A 230 7.21 9.44 -6.12
CA ASP A 230 7.79 9.60 -7.46
C ASP A 230 8.97 10.58 -7.40
N ALA A 231 10.14 10.12 -7.81
CA ALA A 231 11.37 10.92 -7.79
C ALA A 231 11.29 12.16 -8.71
N SER A 232 10.30 12.22 -9.61
CA SER A 232 9.99 13.36 -10.46
C SER A 232 8.86 14.23 -9.92
N ALA A 233 8.34 13.95 -8.71
CA ALA A 233 7.27 14.74 -8.10
C ALA A 233 7.62 16.23 -8.04
N ASP A 234 6.67 17.06 -8.42
CA ASP A 234 6.83 18.50 -8.35
C ASP A 234 6.60 19.04 -6.93
N ALA A 235 6.97 20.31 -6.71
CA ALA A 235 6.84 20.95 -5.41
C ALA A 235 5.38 20.99 -4.92
N GLN A 236 4.38 21.01 -5.81
CA GLN A 236 2.98 20.99 -5.43
C GLN A 236 2.57 19.62 -4.90
N THR A 237 3.03 18.55 -5.51
CA THR A 237 2.81 17.18 -5.04
C THR A 237 3.43 16.97 -3.67
N ILE A 238 4.67 17.45 -3.46
CA ILE A 238 5.35 17.34 -2.16
C ILE A 238 4.62 18.17 -1.08
N ASP A 239 4.16 19.37 -1.43
CA ASP A 239 3.31 20.19 -0.55
C ASP A 239 2.04 19.43 -0.11
N SER A 240 1.38 18.76 -1.06
CA SER A 240 0.16 17.98 -0.78
C SER A 240 0.43 16.78 0.13
N VAL A 241 1.56 16.09 -0.03
CA VAL A 241 1.95 14.99 0.87
C VAL A 241 2.19 15.49 2.29
N ILE A 242 2.89 16.63 2.43
CA ILE A 242 3.13 17.23 3.75
C ILE A 242 1.81 17.67 4.40
N ASP A 243 0.91 18.26 3.61
CA ASP A 243 -0.42 18.67 4.08
C ASP A 243 -1.24 17.48 4.58
N LEU A 244 -1.25 16.38 3.81
CA LEU A 244 -1.91 15.13 4.19
C LEU A 244 -1.34 14.62 5.52
N PHE A 245 -0.02 14.46 5.62
CA PHE A 245 0.63 13.95 6.82
C PHE A 245 0.36 14.83 8.06
N VAL A 246 0.43 16.15 7.90
CA VAL A 246 0.15 17.10 8.98
C VAL A 246 -1.32 17.02 9.41
N THR A 247 -2.23 16.94 8.45
CA THR A 247 -3.68 16.86 8.72
C THR A 247 -4.03 15.58 9.47
N GLU A 248 -3.59 14.44 9.00
CA GLU A 248 -3.85 13.14 9.63
C GLU A 248 -3.32 13.05 11.07
N ASN A 249 -2.19 13.71 11.35
CA ASN A 249 -1.55 13.61 12.66
C ASN A 249 -1.94 14.71 13.65
N LEU A 250 -2.47 15.85 13.19
CA LEU A 250 -2.83 16.98 14.08
C LEU A 250 -4.33 17.24 14.19
N SER A 251 -5.14 16.85 13.19
CA SER A 251 -6.58 17.13 13.24
C SER A 251 -7.37 16.18 14.14
N GLY A 252 -6.81 15.04 14.48
CA GLY A 252 -7.46 14.06 15.36
C GLY A 252 -8.67 13.36 14.74
N GLU A 253 -8.75 13.35 13.40
CA GLU A 253 -9.79 12.63 12.63
C GLU A 253 -9.33 11.22 12.24
#